data_5ae9f1bd83562d8199382fe3b9fafd3c
#
_entry.id   5ae9f1bd83562d8199382fe3b9fafd3c
#
_cell.length_a   1.000
_cell.length_b   1.000
_cell.length_c   1.000
_cell.angle_alpha   90.00
_cell.angle_beta   90.00
_cell.angle_gamma   90.00
#
_symmetry.space_group_name_H-M   'P 1'
#
loop_
_entity.id
_entity.type
_entity.pdbx_description
1 polymer ?
#
loop_
_entity_poly.entity_id
_entity_poly.type
_entity_poly.pdbx_seq_one_letter_code
_entity_poly.pdbx_strand_id
1 'polypeptide(L)'
;MNKYLAEFIGTFWLVFGGCGSAIFAAAFPELRIGFLGVALAFGLTVLTGAFALRHISGGHFNPAVSVGLWVGGRFDTKDLIPYVVSQVVGAVLAAWVLYLIVQGQAGFAGTGGFATNGYAELSPGKYSLISALMIEIVLTAMFLIVIMGATDKRVPAGFAPIAIGLALTLIHLISIPVTNTSVNPARSTGVAIFAETAALSQLWLFWVAPIVGAIIGAIIYKILEKED
;
A
#
# COMPACT_ATOMS: atom_id res chain seq x y z
N MET A 1 -19.07 -4.90 -12.19
CA MET A 1 -19.32 -3.72 -11.33
C MET A 1 -18.92 -3.98 -9.88
N ASN A 2 -19.40 -5.04 -9.25
CA ASN A 2 -19.12 -5.31 -7.82
C ASN A 2 -17.63 -5.42 -7.46
N LYS A 3 -16.79 -6.01 -8.34
CA LYS A 3 -15.35 -6.13 -8.09
C LYS A 3 -14.62 -4.78 -8.07
N TYR A 4 -15.02 -3.83 -8.91
CA TYR A 4 -14.45 -2.47 -8.90
C TYR A 4 -14.82 -1.69 -7.64
N LEU A 5 -16.07 -1.85 -7.20
CA LEU A 5 -16.52 -1.27 -5.93
C LEU A 5 -15.78 -1.91 -4.73
N ALA A 6 -15.52 -3.20 -4.76
CA ALA A 6 -14.75 -3.89 -3.71
C ALA A 6 -13.29 -3.39 -3.66
N GLU A 7 -12.65 -3.16 -4.81
CA GLU A 7 -11.31 -2.56 -4.87
C GLU A 7 -11.29 -1.12 -4.34
N PHE A 8 -12.30 -0.32 -4.71
CA PHE A 8 -12.48 1.03 -4.18
C PHE A 8 -12.61 1.03 -2.65
N ILE A 9 -13.51 0.20 -2.09
CA ILE A 9 -13.74 0.11 -0.63
C ILE A 9 -12.50 -0.43 0.08
N GLY A 10 -11.86 -1.46 -0.47
CA GLY A 10 -10.67 -2.07 0.13
C GLY A 10 -9.47 -1.12 0.14
N THR A 11 -9.28 -0.35 -0.94
CA THR A 11 -8.21 0.66 -0.97
C THR A 11 -8.55 1.87 -0.09
N PHE A 12 -9.81 2.27 -0.04
CA PHE A 12 -10.27 3.26 0.94
C PHE A 12 -9.93 2.82 2.37
N TRP A 13 -10.28 1.59 2.75
CA TRP A 13 -9.99 1.04 4.07
C TRP A 13 -8.50 0.98 4.37
N LEU A 14 -7.69 0.56 3.40
CA LEU A 14 -6.23 0.52 3.53
C LEU A 14 -5.65 1.91 3.85
N VAL A 15 -6.02 2.91 3.07
CA VAL A 15 -5.50 4.28 3.25
C VAL A 15 -6.08 4.92 4.50
N PHE A 16 -7.37 4.78 4.74
CA PHE A 16 -8.03 5.35 5.91
C PHE A 16 -7.42 4.79 7.23
N GLY A 17 -7.31 3.47 7.36
CA GLY A 17 -6.77 2.84 8.56
C GLY A 17 -5.25 3.01 8.68
N GLY A 18 -4.50 2.75 7.60
CA GLY A 18 -3.04 2.82 7.61
C GLY A 18 -2.52 4.25 7.74
N CYS A 19 -2.89 5.15 6.82
CA CYS A 19 -2.46 6.55 6.90
C CYS A 19 -3.12 7.30 8.06
N GLY A 20 -4.37 6.99 8.39
CA GLY A 20 -5.06 7.56 9.55
C GLY A 20 -4.36 7.23 10.87
N SER A 21 -3.87 6.00 11.04
CA SER A 21 -3.07 5.63 12.21
C SER A 21 -1.78 6.46 12.34
N ALA A 22 -1.14 6.76 11.20
CA ALA A 22 0.04 7.62 11.16
C ALA A 22 -0.30 9.08 11.48
N ILE A 23 -1.42 9.60 10.95
CA ILE A 23 -1.84 11.00 11.12
C ILE A 23 -2.31 11.25 12.56
N PHE A 24 -3.14 10.37 13.11
CA PHE A 24 -3.81 10.63 14.39
C PHE A 24 -3.09 10.06 15.61
N ALA A 25 -2.44 8.91 15.48
CA ALA A 25 -1.99 8.14 16.65
C ALA A 25 -0.48 7.93 16.75
N ALA A 26 0.27 8.05 15.64
CA ALA A 26 1.70 7.74 15.65
C ALA A 26 2.50 8.56 16.66
N ALA A 27 2.20 9.86 16.77
CA ALA A 27 2.88 10.79 17.66
C ALA A 27 1.97 11.38 18.74
N PHE A 28 0.83 10.71 19.03
CA PHE A 28 -0.10 11.19 20.04
C PHE A 28 0.62 11.29 21.42
N PRO A 29 0.50 12.41 22.12
CA PRO A 29 1.19 12.60 23.40
C PRO A 29 0.91 11.46 24.37
N GLU A 30 1.95 10.97 25.05
CA GLU A 30 1.93 9.95 26.09
C GLU A 30 1.52 8.52 25.64
N LEU A 31 0.54 8.38 24.73
CA LEU A 31 -0.03 7.09 24.29
C LEU A 31 0.26 6.76 22.84
N ARG A 32 1.32 7.33 22.26
CA ARG A 32 1.71 7.15 20.86
C ARG A 32 1.95 5.68 20.47
N ILE A 33 1.51 5.31 19.28
CA ILE A 33 1.71 3.96 18.75
C ILE A 33 3.03 3.81 17.97
N GLY A 34 3.67 4.91 17.58
CA GLY A 34 4.95 4.91 16.86
C GLY A 34 4.92 4.08 15.56
N PHE A 35 6.10 3.74 15.06
CA PHE A 35 6.23 2.96 13.83
C PHE A 35 5.66 1.55 13.96
N LEU A 36 5.78 0.91 15.12
CA LEU A 36 5.23 -0.43 15.35
C LEU A 36 3.71 -0.44 15.17
N GLY A 37 3.00 0.51 15.79
CA GLY A 37 1.55 0.58 15.68
C GLY A 37 1.07 0.91 14.27
N VAL A 38 1.77 1.83 13.56
CA VAL A 38 1.48 2.15 12.16
C VAL A 38 1.70 0.94 11.26
N ALA A 39 2.80 0.20 11.44
CA ALA A 39 3.07 -1.02 10.68
C ALA A 39 1.97 -2.08 10.89
N LEU A 40 1.54 -2.29 12.13
CA LEU A 40 0.43 -3.18 12.45
C LEU A 40 -0.88 -2.70 11.82
N ALA A 41 -1.18 -1.40 11.86
CA ALA A 41 -2.40 -0.85 11.28
C ALA A 41 -2.48 -1.12 9.76
N PHE A 42 -1.40 -0.88 9.00
CA PHE A 42 -1.37 -1.21 7.58
C PHE A 42 -1.58 -2.70 7.31
N GLY A 43 -0.92 -3.57 8.06
CA GLY A 43 -1.11 -5.01 7.93
C GLY A 43 -2.54 -5.45 8.24
N LEU A 44 -3.13 -4.90 9.31
CA LEU A 44 -4.51 -5.20 9.72
C LEU A 44 -5.54 -4.72 8.70
N THR A 45 -5.32 -3.57 8.02
CA THR A 45 -6.25 -3.11 6.97
C THR A 45 -6.29 -4.09 5.80
N VAL A 46 -5.13 -4.60 5.36
CA VAL A 46 -5.09 -5.61 4.29
C VAL A 46 -5.65 -6.94 4.77
N LEU A 47 -5.32 -7.38 5.97
CA LEU A 47 -5.83 -8.62 6.55
C LEU A 47 -7.36 -8.60 6.59
N THR A 48 -7.94 -7.58 7.21
CA THR A 48 -9.40 -7.46 7.37
C THR A 48 -10.10 -7.18 6.05
N GLY A 49 -9.54 -6.31 5.21
CA GLY A 49 -10.06 -6.00 3.88
C GLY A 49 -10.06 -7.23 2.95
N ALA A 50 -9.00 -8.04 2.98
CA ALA A 50 -8.93 -9.26 2.19
C ALA A 50 -9.92 -10.33 2.68
N PHE A 51 -10.08 -10.52 3.98
CA PHE A 51 -11.15 -11.41 4.49
C PHE A 51 -12.54 -10.94 4.06
N ALA A 52 -12.80 -9.63 4.08
CA ALA A 52 -14.10 -9.07 3.75
C ALA A 52 -14.40 -9.04 2.24
N LEU A 53 -13.40 -8.83 1.37
CA LEU A 53 -13.65 -8.44 -0.03
C LEU A 53 -12.94 -9.31 -1.07
N ARG A 54 -11.92 -10.11 -0.69
CA ARG A 54 -11.12 -10.89 -1.64
C ARG A 54 -11.97 -11.85 -2.49
N HIS A 55 -13.00 -12.45 -1.93
CA HIS A 55 -13.90 -13.34 -2.66
C HIS A 55 -14.72 -12.64 -3.75
N ILE A 56 -14.78 -11.29 -3.75
CA ILE A 56 -15.48 -10.47 -4.74
C ILE A 56 -14.52 -9.98 -5.83
N SER A 57 -13.34 -9.44 -5.44
CA SER A 57 -12.44 -8.75 -6.37
C SER A 57 -11.05 -9.39 -6.51
N GLY A 58 -10.72 -10.35 -5.68
CA GLY A 58 -9.33 -10.80 -5.53
C GLY A 58 -8.58 -10.06 -4.41
N GLY A 59 -9.05 -8.86 -4.02
CA GLY A 59 -8.48 -8.08 -2.91
C GLY A 59 -7.09 -7.51 -3.21
N HIS A 60 -6.94 -6.87 -4.36
CA HIS A 60 -5.65 -6.28 -4.75
C HIS A 60 -5.35 -5.01 -3.95
N PHE A 61 -6.28 -4.06 -3.89
CA PHE A 61 -6.20 -2.77 -3.18
C PHE A 61 -4.94 -1.95 -3.49
N ASN A 62 -4.28 -2.25 -4.62
CA ASN A 62 -2.95 -1.75 -4.94
C ASN A 62 -2.69 -1.88 -6.45
N PRO A 63 -2.39 -0.77 -7.17
CA PRO A 63 -2.07 -0.82 -8.59
C PRO A 63 -0.85 -1.70 -8.92
N ALA A 64 0.20 -1.68 -8.09
CA ALA A 64 1.39 -2.51 -8.33
C ALA A 64 1.06 -4.01 -8.21
N VAL A 65 0.22 -4.40 -7.24
CA VAL A 65 -0.27 -5.78 -7.10
C VAL A 65 -1.10 -6.17 -8.33
N SER A 66 -1.99 -5.28 -8.81
CA SER A 66 -2.81 -5.53 -10.00
C SER A 66 -1.95 -5.77 -11.24
N VAL A 67 -0.92 -4.93 -11.46
CA VAL A 67 0.05 -5.09 -12.55
C VAL A 67 0.84 -6.40 -12.39
N GLY A 68 1.34 -6.70 -11.20
CA GLY A 68 2.11 -7.91 -10.95
C GLY A 68 1.29 -9.19 -11.18
N LEU A 69 0.04 -9.24 -10.71
CA LEU A 69 -0.86 -10.38 -10.95
C LEU A 69 -1.22 -10.51 -12.44
N TRP A 70 -1.36 -9.40 -13.16
CA TRP A 70 -1.54 -9.41 -14.61
C TRP A 70 -0.32 -10.00 -15.34
N VAL A 71 0.90 -9.57 -15.01
CA VAL A 71 2.15 -10.14 -15.54
C VAL A 71 2.31 -11.61 -15.14
N GLY A 72 1.89 -11.95 -13.93
CA GLY A 72 1.82 -13.32 -13.43
C GLY A 72 0.81 -14.23 -14.13
N GLY A 73 -0.05 -13.69 -15.00
CA GLY A 73 -1.09 -14.46 -15.70
C GLY A 73 -2.30 -14.82 -14.82
N ARG A 74 -2.45 -14.15 -13.66
CA ARG A 74 -3.54 -14.41 -12.70
C ARG A 74 -4.61 -13.32 -12.68
N PHE A 75 -4.57 -12.38 -13.65
CA PHE A 75 -5.51 -11.27 -13.73
C PHE A 75 -5.77 -10.84 -15.19
N ASP A 76 -7.03 -10.54 -15.52
CA ASP A 76 -7.46 -10.21 -16.87
C ASP A 76 -7.05 -8.78 -17.28
N THR A 77 -6.52 -8.62 -18.48
CA THR A 77 -6.10 -7.32 -19.05
C THR A 77 -7.24 -6.28 -19.07
N LYS A 78 -8.47 -6.72 -19.36
CA LYS A 78 -9.66 -5.83 -19.43
C LYS A 78 -9.99 -5.16 -18.11
N ASP A 79 -9.58 -5.76 -16.99
CA ASP A 79 -9.87 -5.28 -15.65
C ASP A 79 -8.76 -4.41 -15.05
N LEU A 80 -7.57 -4.39 -15.66
CA LEU A 80 -6.40 -3.71 -15.11
C LEU A 80 -6.64 -2.21 -14.89
N ILE A 81 -7.04 -1.49 -15.94
CA ILE A 81 -7.30 -0.06 -15.84
C ILE A 81 -8.49 0.26 -14.90
N PRO A 82 -9.64 -0.43 -15.00
CA PRO A 82 -10.73 -0.22 -14.04
C PRO A 82 -10.33 -0.44 -12.58
N TYR A 83 -9.46 -1.43 -12.28
CA TYR A 83 -8.94 -1.64 -10.92
C TYR A 83 -8.06 -0.48 -10.47
N VAL A 84 -7.09 -0.08 -11.27
CA VAL A 84 -6.21 1.06 -10.94
C VAL A 84 -7.01 2.32 -10.66
N VAL A 85 -8.01 2.63 -11.50
CA VAL A 85 -8.88 3.80 -11.30
C VAL A 85 -9.66 3.68 -10.00
N SER A 86 -10.30 2.52 -9.74
CA SER A 86 -11.08 2.30 -8.52
C SER A 86 -10.22 2.42 -7.26
N GLN A 87 -9.01 1.87 -7.29
CA GLN A 87 -8.04 1.92 -6.20
C GLN A 87 -7.58 3.37 -5.93
N VAL A 88 -7.22 4.12 -6.97
CA VAL A 88 -6.80 5.52 -6.82
C VAL A 88 -7.92 6.39 -6.29
N VAL A 89 -9.15 6.25 -6.82
CA VAL A 89 -10.31 7.02 -6.34
C VAL A 89 -10.63 6.67 -4.88
N GLY A 90 -10.56 5.38 -4.50
CA GLY A 90 -10.73 4.95 -3.11
C GLY A 90 -9.69 5.56 -2.16
N ALA A 91 -8.42 5.58 -2.59
CA ALA A 91 -7.33 6.18 -1.83
C ALA A 91 -7.51 7.70 -1.65
N VAL A 92 -7.89 8.40 -2.71
CA VAL A 92 -8.13 9.86 -2.68
C VAL A 92 -9.30 10.19 -1.77
N LEU A 93 -10.40 9.43 -1.87
CA LEU A 93 -11.55 9.64 -0.98
C LEU A 93 -11.18 9.38 0.50
N ALA A 94 -10.42 8.33 0.79
CA ALA A 94 -9.95 8.07 2.15
C ALA A 94 -9.09 9.22 2.69
N ALA A 95 -8.14 9.69 1.91
CA ALA A 95 -7.30 10.82 2.29
C ALA A 95 -8.10 12.12 2.47
N TRP A 96 -9.10 12.36 1.61
CA TRP A 96 -10.01 13.49 1.77
C TRP A 96 -10.80 13.43 3.08
N VAL A 97 -11.34 12.25 3.44
CA VAL A 97 -12.03 12.08 4.72
C VAL A 97 -11.08 12.30 5.91
N LEU A 98 -9.85 11.76 5.85
CA LEU A 98 -8.81 12.02 6.86
C LEU A 98 -8.49 13.52 6.97
N TYR A 99 -8.40 14.22 5.83
CA TYR A 99 -8.19 15.66 5.78
C TYR A 99 -9.32 16.42 6.49
N LEU A 100 -10.57 16.07 6.24
CA LEU A 100 -11.72 16.71 6.91
C LEU A 100 -11.70 16.45 8.43
N ILE A 101 -11.30 15.24 8.86
CA ILE A 101 -11.25 14.90 10.29
C ILE A 101 -10.14 15.67 10.99
N VAL A 102 -8.93 15.75 10.40
CA VAL A 102 -7.80 16.44 11.04
C VAL A 102 -8.04 17.94 11.19
N GLN A 103 -8.81 18.55 10.28
CA GLN A 103 -9.20 19.97 10.39
C GLN A 103 -10.06 20.27 11.63
N GLY A 104 -10.74 19.25 12.19
CA GLY A 104 -11.50 19.38 13.42
C GLY A 104 -10.65 19.45 14.70
N GLN A 105 -9.33 19.28 14.60
CA GLN A 105 -8.42 19.37 15.72
C GLN A 105 -8.28 20.81 16.20
N ALA A 106 -8.44 21.05 17.49
CA ALA A 106 -8.23 22.38 18.07
C ALA A 106 -6.79 22.87 17.81
N GLY A 107 -6.65 24.06 17.24
CA GLY A 107 -5.34 24.61 16.87
C GLY A 107 -4.72 23.99 15.61
N PHE A 108 -5.52 23.37 14.74
CA PHE A 108 -5.04 22.87 13.45
C PHE A 108 -4.27 23.96 12.68
N ALA A 109 -3.00 23.69 12.37
CA ALA A 109 -2.10 24.64 11.70
C ALA A 109 -1.72 24.19 10.28
N GLY A 110 -2.27 23.08 9.80
CA GLY A 110 -1.99 22.53 8.47
C GLY A 110 -1.75 21.01 8.51
N THR A 111 -1.73 20.39 7.34
CA THR A 111 -1.56 18.92 7.20
C THR A 111 -0.10 18.47 7.26
N GLY A 112 0.84 19.37 7.02
CA GLY A 112 2.26 19.05 6.97
C GLY A 112 2.55 17.91 5.98
N GLY A 113 3.23 16.88 6.44
CA GLY A 113 3.58 15.72 5.62
C GLY A 113 2.46 14.72 5.36
N PHE A 114 1.35 14.77 6.08
CA PHE A 114 0.11 13.97 5.87
C PHE A 114 0.34 12.48 5.55
N ALA A 115 1.25 11.83 6.25
CA ALA A 115 1.65 10.44 6.03
C ALA A 115 2.15 10.12 4.60
N THR A 116 2.67 11.10 3.86
CA THR A 116 3.21 10.92 2.51
C THR A 116 4.48 10.10 2.49
N ASN A 117 4.76 9.55 1.33
CA ASN A 117 6.03 8.92 1.02
C ASN A 117 7.03 9.96 0.48
N GLY A 118 8.31 9.70 0.72
CA GLY A 118 9.35 10.58 0.23
C GLY A 118 10.75 9.99 0.30
N TYR A 119 11.68 10.67 -0.39
CA TYR A 119 13.12 10.42 -0.34
C TYR A 119 13.85 11.73 -0.08
N ALA A 120 15.14 11.68 0.17
CA ALA A 120 15.97 12.84 0.53
C ALA A 120 15.31 13.63 1.68
N GLU A 121 14.98 14.89 1.48
CA GLU A 121 14.41 15.76 2.50
C GLU A 121 13.03 15.31 3.01
N LEU A 122 12.26 14.58 2.21
CA LEU A 122 10.96 14.04 2.61
C LEU A 122 11.04 12.63 3.19
N SER A 123 12.21 11.99 3.16
CA SER A 123 12.44 10.71 3.84
C SER A 123 12.44 10.93 5.36
N PRO A 124 11.74 10.09 6.16
CA PRO A 124 11.84 10.20 7.62
C PRO A 124 13.28 10.09 8.14
N GLY A 125 14.09 9.19 7.60
CA GLY A 125 15.50 8.99 7.95
C GLY A 125 16.48 9.67 6.98
N LYS A 126 16.02 10.56 6.09
CA LYS A 126 16.85 11.29 5.10
C LYS A 126 17.59 10.38 4.11
N TYR A 127 17.00 9.28 3.74
CA TYR A 127 17.57 8.36 2.76
C TYR A 127 17.50 8.89 1.33
N SER A 128 18.52 8.56 0.54
CA SER A 128 18.66 9.01 -0.85
C SER A 128 17.59 8.44 -1.78
N LEU A 129 17.45 9.05 -2.98
CA LEU A 129 16.63 8.54 -4.08
C LEU A 129 16.96 7.06 -4.40
N ILE A 130 18.26 6.70 -4.45
CA ILE A 130 18.67 5.33 -4.79
C ILE A 130 18.22 4.36 -3.71
N SER A 131 18.37 4.72 -2.44
CA SER A 131 17.89 3.90 -1.32
C SER A 131 16.37 3.70 -1.38
N ALA A 132 15.63 4.75 -1.72
CA ALA A 132 14.17 4.70 -1.88
C ALA A 132 13.76 3.79 -3.04
N LEU A 133 14.42 3.90 -4.21
CA LEU A 133 14.18 3.01 -5.35
C LEU A 133 14.42 1.55 -4.97
N MET A 134 15.58 1.27 -4.36
CA MET A 134 15.96 -0.10 -4.01
C MET A 134 14.97 -0.73 -3.03
N ILE A 135 14.60 -0.03 -1.96
CA ILE A 135 13.75 -0.60 -0.93
C ILE A 135 12.32 -0.83 -1.44
N GLU A 136 11.76 0.12 -2.20
CA GLU A 136 10.42 0.00 -2.78
C GLU A 136 10.34 -1.14 -3.82
N ILE A 137 11.37 -1.30 -4.68
CA ILE A 137 11.46 -2.41 -5.65
C ILE A 137 11.54 -3.76 -4.91
N VAL A 138 12.50 -3.90 -3.99
CA VAL A 138 12.74 -5.19 -3.30
C VAL A 138 11.53 -5.60 -2.48
N LEU A 139 10.97 -4.67 -1.68
CA LEU A 139 9.85 -5.01 -0.80
C LEU A 139 8.57 -5.26 -1.57
N THR A 140 8.32 -4.57 -2.69
CA THR A 140 7.16 -4.87 -3.54
C THR A 140 7.34 -6.20 -4.28
N ALA A 141 8.55 -6.54 -4.71
CA ALA A 141 8.82 -7.86 -5.30
C ALA A 141 8.54 -8.99 -4.30
N MET A 142 9.04 -8.87 -3.08
CA MET A 142 8.77 -9.85 -2.02
C MET A 142 7.29 -9.90 -1.65
N PHE A 143 6.62 -8.75 -1.60
CA PHE A 143 5.18 -8.69 -1.32
C PHE A 143 4.39 -9.46 -2.37
N LEU A 144 4.71 -9.30 -3.65
CA LEU A 144 4.02 -10.03 -4.71
C LEU A 144 4.33 -11.53 -4.67
N ILE A 145 5.57 -11.93 -4.37
CA ILE A 145 5.91 -13.34 -4.17
C ILE A 145 5.04 -13.95 -3.05
N VAL A 146 4.90 -13.24 -1.91
CA VAL A 146 4.04 -13.70 -0.81
C VAL A 146 2.58 -13.78 -1.25
N ILE A 147 2.06 -12.77 -1.98
CA ILE A 147 0.68 -12.77 -2.49
C ILE A 147 0.46 -13.97 -3.40
N MET A 148 1.32 -14.18 -4.39
CA MET A 148 1.19 -15.28 -5.34
C MET A 148 1.32 -16.63 -4.65
N GLY A 149 2.25 -16.79 -3.70
CA GLY A 149 2.44 -17.99 -2.93
C GLY A 149 1.24 -18.31 -2.03
N ALA A 150 0.79 -17.33 -1.24
CA ALA A 150 -0.34 -17.52 -0.33
C ALA A 150 -1.69 -17.73 -1.05
N THR A 151 -1.77 -17.41 -2.34
CA THR A 151 -2.96 -17.60 -3.18
C THR A 151 -2.82 -18.74 -4.18
N ASP A 152 -1.74 -19.50 -4.11
CA ASP A 152 -1.52 -20.67 -4.94
C ASP A 152 -2.55 -21.76 -4.64
N LYS A 153 -2.95 -22.53 -5.68
CA LYS A 153 -3.92 -23.62 -5.53
C LYS A 153 -3.42 -24.78 -4.69
N ARG A 154 -2.10 -24.90 -4.51
CA ARG A 154 -1.43 -25.96 -3.74
C ARG A 154 -1.41 -25.69 -2.23
N VAL A 155 -1.72 -24.47 -1.79
CA VAL A 155 -1.75 -24.12 -0.36
C VAL A 155 -3.16 -24.19 0.22
N PRO A 156 -3.33 -24.41 1.54
CA PRO A 156 -4.64 -24.44 2.17
C PRO A 156 -5.43 -23.16 1.93
N ALA A 157 -6.65 -23.27 1.47
CA ALA A 157 -7.53 -22.13 1.24
C ALA A 157 -7.84 -21.38 2.54
N GLY A 158 -8.06 -20.05 2.44
CA GLY A 158 -8.51 -19.22 3.55
C GLY A 158 -7.40 -18.53 4.35
N PHE A 159 -6.15 -18.98 4.29
CA PHE A 159 -5.04 -18.38 5.07
C PHE A 159 -4.36 -17.19 4.38
N ALA A 160 -4.56 -16.99 3.08
CA ALA A 160 -3.90 -15.93 2.32
C ALA A 160 -4.01 -14.53 2.96
N PRO A 161 -5.19 -14.07 3.46
CA PRO A 161 -5.30 -12.76 4.08
C PRO A 161 -4.36 -12.56 5.28
N ILE A 162 -4.12 -13.61 6.07
CA ILE A 162 -3.22 -13.58 7.22
C ILE A 162 -1.77 -13.39 6.75
N ALA A 163 -1.31 -14.23 5.83
CA ALA A 163 0.05 -14.14 5.31
C ALA A 163 0.33 -12.78 4.64
N ILE A 164 -0.61 -12.29 3.83
CA ILE A 164 -0.47 -11.02 3.09
C ILE A 164 -0.48 -9.83 4.06
N GLY A 165 -1.38 -9.82 5.05
CA GLY A 165 -1.44 -8.76 6.06
C GLY A 165 -0.17 -8.71 6.92
N LEU A 166 0.33 -9.87 7.38
CA LEU A 166 1.57 -9.94 8.14
C LEU A 166 2.79 -9.56 7.30
N ALA A 167 2.83 -9.92 6.02
CA ALA A 167 3.88 -9.48 5.12
C ALA A 167 3.89 -7.95 4.98
N LEU A 168 2.73 -7.31 4.83
CA LEU A 168 2.65 -5.86 4.78
C LEU A 168 3.08 -5.20 6.11
N THR A 169 2.73 -5.81 7.25
CA THR A 169 3.27 -5.37 8.56
C THR A 169 4.79 -5.40 8.58
N LEU A 170 5.40 -6.52 8.17
CA LEU A 170 6.86 -6.67 8.12
C LEU A 170 7.51 -5.64 7.19
N ILE A 171 6.93 -5.42 6.02
CA ILE A 171 7.38 -4.41 5.06
C ILE A 171 7.40 -3.02 5.70
N HIS A 172 6.35 -2.64 6.43
CA HIS A 172 6.28 -1.35 7.11
C HIS A 172 7.32 -1.25 8.26
N LEU A 173 7.52 -2.32 9.03
CA LEU A 173 8.56 -2.35 10.07
C LEU A 173 9.96 -2.10 9.50
N ILE A 174 10.23 -2.52 8.27
CA ILE A 174 11.52 -2.34 7.59
C ILE A 174 11.65 -0.93 7.01
N SER A 175 10.62 -0.40 6.35
CA SER A 175 10.79 0.70 5.39
C SER A 175 10.14 2.03 5.79
N ILE A 176 9.38 2.10 6.90
CA ILE A 176 8.88 3.41 7.39
C ILE A 176 10.02 4.42 7.56
N PRO A 177 11.18 4.11 8.16
CA PRO A 177 12.27 5.07 8.28
C PRO A 177 12.85 5.53 6.94
N VAL A 178 12.74 4.72 5.88
CA VAL A 178 13.37 4.98 4.59
C VAL A 178 12.49 5.84 3.68
N THR A 179 11.22 5.44 3.47
CA THR A 179 10.32 6.10 2.52
C THR A 179 8.95 6.43 3.10
N ASN A 180 8.73 6.16 4.37
CA ASN A 180 7.40 6.06 4.97
C ASN A 180 6.54 4.98 4.29
N THR A 181 7.16 3.98 3.71
CA THR A 181 6.61 2.79 3.06
C THR A 181 5.49 3.06 2.08
N SER A 182 5.74 2.88 0.80
CA SER A 182 4.68 2.89 -0.23
C SER A 182 4.21 1.49 -0.54
N VAL A 183 4.99 0.78 -1.33
CA VAL A 183 4.68 -0.49 -2.03
C VAL A 183 3.30 -0.47 -2.71
N ASN A 184 2.69 0.72 -2.82
CA ASN A 184 1.31 0.92 -3.30
C ASN A 184 1.13 2.32 -3.93
N PRO A 185 1.09 2.44 -5.26
CA PRO A 185 0.90 3.71 -5.96
C PRO A 185 -0.37 4.48 -5.56
N ALA A 186 -1.48 3.77 -5.34
CA ALA A 186 -2.74 4.41 -4.94
C ALA A 186 -2.65 5.04 -3.55
N ARG A 187 -2.05 4.31 -2.58
CA ARG A 187 -1.79 4.82 -1.23
C ARG A 187 -0.97 6.10 -1.27
N SER A 188 0.08 6.12 -2.05
CA SER A 188 0.97 7.30 -2.17
C SER A 188 0.27 8.48 -2.82
N THR A 189 -0.52 8.24 -3.88
CA THR A 189 -1.28 9.27 -4.58
C THR A 189 -2.31 9.92 -3.66
N GLY A 190 -3.07 9.11 -2.92
CA GLY A 190 -4.16 9.61 -2.07
C GLY A 190 -3.69 10.69 -1.10
N VAL A 191 -2.65 10.42 -0.33
CA VAL A 191 -2.15 11.35 0.71
C VAL A 191 -1.31 12.49 0.13
N ALA A 192 -0.60 12.29 -0.99
CA ALA A 192 0.24 13.33 -1.59
C ALA A 192 -0.57 14.54 -2.05
N ILE A 193 -1.84 14.35 -2.45
CA ILE A 193 -2.73 15.44 -2.90
C ILE A 193 -3.05 16.42 -1.76
N PHE A 194 -3.08 15.95 -0.51
CA PHE A 194 -3.48 16.75 0.66
C PHE A 194 -2.31 17.22 1.52
N ALA A 195 -1.08 16.85 1.16
CA ALA A 195 0.11 17.26 1.88
C ALA A 195 0.54 18.68 1.50
N GLU A 196 1.10 19.41 2.46
CA GLU A 196 1.69 20.75 2.28
C GLU A 196 3.21 20.68 2.00
N THR A 197 3.65 19.57 1.40
CA THR A 197 5.05 19.31 1.06
C THR A 197 5.21 19.08 -0.43
N ALA A 198 6.46 18.96 -0.89
CA ALA A 198 6.76 18.62 -2.28
C ALA A 198 6.49 17.15 -2.65
N ALA A 199 5.62 16.43 -1.90
CA ALA A 199 5.36 15.01 -2.09
C ALA A 199 4.85 14.65 -3.50
N LEU A 200 4.04 15.53 -4.12
CA LEU A 200 3.57 15.32 -5.50
C LEU A 200 4.73 15.27 -6.51
N SER A 201 5.80 16.04 -6.31
CA SER A 201 6.97 16.00 -7.20
C SER A 201 7.79 14.72 -7.09
N GLN A 202 7.65 14.00 -5.97
CA GLN A 202 8.32 12.73 -5.72
C GLN A 202 7.42 11.51 -6.00
N LEU A 203 6.14 11.73 -6.30
CA LEU A 203 5.13 10.65 -6.47
C LEU A 203 5.49 9.66 -7.58
N TRP A 204 6.19 10.11 -8.62
CA TRP A 204 6.62 9.26 -9.73
C TRP A 204 7.39 8.02 -9.27
N LEU A 205 8.27 8.17 -8.25
CA LEU A 205 9.04 7.05 -7.71
C LEU A 205 8.11 5.97 -7.12
N PHE A 206 7.10 6.40 -6.40
CA PHE A 206 6.13 5.51 -5.73
C PHE A 206 5.08 4.90 -6.68
N TRP A 207 5.14 5.25 -7.96
CA TRP A 207 4.51 4.52 -9.05
C TRP A 207 5.50 3.56 -9.72
N VAL A 208 6.65 4.06 -10.13
CA VAL A 208 7.64 3.29 -10.89
C VAL A 208 8.23 2.15 -10.08
N ALA A 209 8.77 2.43 -8.89
CA ALA A 209 9.49 1.43 -8.10
C ALA A 209 8.59 0.26 -7.65
N PRO A 210 7.37 0.49 -7.09
CA PRO A 210 6.48 -0.60 -6.74
C PRO A 210 6.03 -1.42 -7.96
N ILE A 211 5.74 -0.79 -9.11
CA ILE A 211 5.34 -1.51 -10.33
C ILE A 211 6.50 -2.39 -10.83
N VAL A 212 7.71 -1.86 -10.89
CA VAL A 212 8.91 -2.64 -11.28
C VAL A 212 9.13 -3.81 -10.31
N GLY A 213 9.03 -3.56 -9.01
CA GLY A 213 9.14 -4.61 -7.99
C GLY A 213 8.08 -5.70 -8.18
N ALA A 214 6.83 -5.32 -8.41
CA ALA A 214 5.74 -6.27 -8.63
C ALA A 214 5.96 -7.13 -9.89
N ILE A 215 6.46 -6.54 -10.98
CA ILE A 215 6.80 -7.27 -12.22
C ILE A 215 7.92 -8.29 -11.93
N ILE A 216 8.99 -7.86 -11.24
CA ILE A 216 10.10 -8.74 -10.85
C ILE A 216 9.59 -9.89 -9.97
N GLY A 217 8.79 -9.60 -8.95
CA GLY A 217 8.20 -10.61 -8.05
C GLY A 217 7.34 -11.62 -8.79
N ALA A 218 6.51 -11.16 -9.75
CA ALA A 218 5.69 -12.02 -10.59
C ALA A 218 6.53 -12.96 -11.46
N ILE A 219 7.58 -12.45 -12.09
CA ILE A 219 8.49 -13.24 -12.93
C ILE A 219 9.21 -14.29 -12.09
N ILE A 220 9.77 -13.89 -10.93
CA ILE A 220 10.44 -14.82 -10.01
C ILE A 220 9.46 -15.92 -9.59
N TYR A 221 8.24 -15.56 -9.15
CA TYR A 221 7.27 -16.55 -8.72
C TYR A 221 6.89 -17.52 -9.84
N LYS A 222 6.70 -17.04 -11.09
CA LYS A 222 6.43 -17.91 -12.26
C LYS A 222 7.56 -18.91 -12.53
N ILE A 223 8.80 -18.55 -12.26
CA ILE A 223 9.94 -19.47 -12.39
C ILE A 223 9.87 -20.55 -11.30
N LEU A 224 9.54 -20.15 -10.06
CA LEU A 224 9.42 -21.07 -8.93
C LEU A 224 8.18 -21.97 -8.99
N GLU A 225 7.11 -21.49 -9.63
CA GLU A 225 5.83 -22.23 -9.77
C GLU A 225 5.91 -23.36 -10.82
N LYS A 226 6.82 -23.26 -11.80
CA LYS A 226 7.03 -24.32 -12.78
C LYS A 226 7.63 -25.52 -12.06
N GLU A 227 6.79 -26.53 -11.87
CA GLU A 227 7.25 -27.90 -11.61
C GLU A 227 7.57 -28.57 -12.96
N ASP A 228 8.65 -29.34 -13.01
CA ASP A 228 9.03 -30.22 -14.12
C ASP A 228 8.00 -31.32 -14.35
#